data_e5de41dbf702ff0ff8514c296a637146
#
_entry.id   e5de41dbf702ff0ff8514c296a637146
#
_cell.length_a   1.000
_cell.length_b   1.000
_cell.length_c   1.000
_cell.angle_alpha   90.00
_cell.angle_beta   90.00
_cell.angle_gamma   90.00
#
_symmetry.space_group_name_H-M   'P 1'
#
loop_
_entity.id
_entity.type
_entity.pdbx_description
1 polymer ?
#
loop_
_entity_poly.entity_id
_entity_poly.type
_entity_poly.pdbx_seq_one_letter_code
_entity_poly.pdbx_strand_id
1 'polypeptide(L)'
;MRLIQDDGEQIGIVSIDEARERAAARGMDLVEVAAEARPPVVKMMDYGKFKYEAERARREARKKQHTIRVKEVKFRPGIEAHDYSFKVGHAKRFLEEGNKVKLTMMFRGRQVTHPELGLEVLARVMEDLQELGKAESQPSMEGRVMSMIVGPLKA
;
A
#
# COMPACT_ATOMS: atom_id res chain seq x y z
N MET A 1 -1.19 -19.34 -35.33
CA MET A 1 -1.64 -18.79 -34.04
C MET A 1 -2.78 -19.62 -33.47
N ARG A 2 -2.89 -19.69 -32.18
CA ARG A 2 -4.02 -20.34 -31.50
C ARG A 2 -5.15 -19.33 -31.33
N LEU A 3 -6.30 -19.64 -31.91
CA LEU A 3 -7.46 -18.76 -31.89
C LEU A 3 -8.44 -19.16 -30.79
N ILE A 4 -8.89 -18.20 -29.99
CA ILE A 4 -9.90 -18.38 -28.95
C ILE A 4 -11.09 -17.49 -29.31
N GLN A 5 -12.30 -18.01 -29.18
CA GLN A 5 -13.53 -17.23 -29.37
C GLN A 5 -13.82 -16.30 -28.19
N ASP A 6 -14.76 -15.40 -28.37
CA ASP A 6 -15.22 -14.46 -27.36
C ASP A 6 -15.79 -15.16 -26.10
N ASP A 7 -16.41 -16.32 -26.29
CA ASP A 7 -16.95 -17.17 -25.20
C ASP A 7 -15.87 -18.00 -24.49
N GLY A 8 -14.61 -17.97 -24.95
CA GLY A 8 -13.51 -18.74 -24.41
C GLY A 8 -13.25 -20.08 -25.07
N GLU A 9 -14.09 -20.50 -26.04
CA GLU A 9 -13.87 -21.75 -26.76
C GLU A 9 -12.61 -21.67 -27.63
N GLN A 10 -11.79 -22.70 -27.57
CA GLN A 10 -10.58 -22.79 -28.39
C GLN A 10 -10.89 -23.39 -29.73
N ILE A 11 -10.67 -22.62 -30.81
CA ILE A 11 -10.85 -23.09 -32.18
C ILE A 11 -9.66 -23.96 -32.62
N GLY A 12 -8.48 -23.71 -32.09
CA GLY A 12 -7.26 -24.42 -32.45
C GLY A 12 -6.26 -23.53 -33.17
N ILE A 13 -5.34 -24.15 -33.90
CA ILE A 13 -4.29 -23.45 -34.62
C ILE A 13 -4.79 -23.09 -36.01
N VAL A 14 -4.81 -21.79 -36.33
CA VAL A 14 -5.27 -21.26 -37.62
C VAL A 14 -4.27 -20.25 -38.16
N SER A 15 -4.35 -19.96 -39.47
CA SER A 15 -3.57 -18.91 -40.09
C SER A 15 -4.09 -17.53 -39.66
N ILE A 16 -3.27 -16.50 -39.85
CA ILE A 16 -3.67 -15.13 -39.56
C ILE A 16 -4.85 -14.67 -40.41
N ASP A 17 -4.86 -15.08 -41.67
CA ASP A 17 -5.93 -14.73 -42.64
C ASP A 17 -7.25 -15.36 -42.23
N GLU A 18 -7.25 -16.63 -41.85
CA GLU A 18 -8.43 -17.32 -41.34
C GLU A 18 -8.95 -16.68 -40.07
N ALA A 19 -8.07 -16.33 -39.14
CA ALA A 19 -8.42 -15.64 -37.88
C ALA A 19 -9.09 -14.28 -38.16
N ARG A 20 -8.55 -13.51 -39.10
CA ARG A 20 -9.12 -12.21 -39.51
C ARG A 20 -10.48 -12.35 -40.14
N GLU A 21 -10.67 -13.32 -41.00
CA GLU A 21 -11.97 -13.60 -41.64
C GLU A 21 -13.03 -13.98 -40.61
N ARG A 22 -12.68 -14.83 -39.65
CA ARG A 22 -13.60 -15.24 -38.57
C ARG A 22 -13.99 -14.07 -37.67
N ALA A 23 -13.03 -13.23 -37.32
CA ALA A 23 -13.29 -12.03 -36.53
C ALA A 23 -14.17 -11.02 -37.28
N ALA A 24 -13.88 -10.77 -38.55
CA ALA A 24 -14.65 -9.88 -39.42
C ALA A 24 -16.09 -10.34 -39.56
N ALA A 25 -16.32 -11.66 -39.75
CA ALA A 25 -17.65 -12.24 -39.86
C ALA A 25 -18.50 -12.01 -38.62
N ARG A 26 -17.90 -11.86 -37.45
CA ARG A 26 -18.58 -11.59 -36.19
C ARG A 26 -18.51 -10.11 -35.73
N GLY A 27 -17.90 -9.26 -36.54
CA GLY A 27 -17.72 -7.85 -36.20
C GLY A 27 -16.86 -7.63 -34.96
N MET A 28 -15.90 -8.53 -34.74
CA MET A 28 -15.02 -8.49 -33.57
C MET A 28 -13.57 -8.17 -33.97
N ASP A 29 -12.77 -7.75 -32.99
CA ASP A 29 -11.35 -7.53 -33.15
C ASP A 29 -10.55 -8.78 -32.78
N LEU A 30 -9.35 -8.90 -33.34
CA LEU A 30 -8.38 -9.90 -32.92
C LEU A 30 -7.40 -9.25 -31.96
N VAL A 31 -7.26 -9.81 -30.78
CA VAL A 31 -6.36 -9.29 -29.74
C VAL A 31 -5.37 -10.39 -29.33
N GLU A 32 -4.09 -10.07 -29.40
CA GLU A 32 -3.03 -10.97 -28.98
C GLU A 32 -2.94 -10.98 -27.45
N VAL A 33 -3.35 -12.10 -26.83
CA VAL A 33 -3.38 -12.24 -25.37
C VAL A 33 -2.12 -12.87 -24.79
N ALA A 34 -1.37 -13.62 -25.61
CA ALA A 34 -0.09 -14.20 -25.24
C ALA A 34 0.85 -14.23 -26.44
N ALA A 35 1.59 -13.15 -26.63
CA ALA A 35 2.50 -12.96 -27.75
C ALA A 35 3.71 -13.90 -27.69
N GLU A 36 4.16 -14.20 -26.50
CA GLU A 36 5.35 -15.04 -26.26
C GLU A 36 5.07 -16.53 -26.30
N ALA A 37 3.80 -16.93 -26.29
CA ALA A 37 3.42 -18.32 -26.42
C ALA A 37 3.76 -18.85 -27.83
N ARG A 38 4.07 -20.13 -27.92
CA ARG A 38 4.36 -20.78 -29.21
C ARG A 38 3.42 -21.94 -29.44
N PRO A 39 2.42 -21.81 -30.35
CA PRO A 39 2.14 -20.63 -31.18
C PRO A 39 1.50 -19.48 -30.36
N PRO A 40 1.59 -18.21 -30.86
CA PRO A 40 0.97 -17.07 -30.21
C PRO A 40 -0.55 -17.29 -30.02
N VAL A 41 -1.08 -16.85 -28.91
CA VAL A 41 -2.51 -16.97 -28.58
C VAL A 41 -3.22 -15.66 -28.88
N VAL A 42 -4.29 -15.75 -29.69
CA VAL A 42 -5.09 -14.60 -30.12
C VAL A 42 -6.56 -14.88 -29.78
N LYS A 43 -7.24 -13.88 -29.24
CA LYS A 43 -8.66 -13.98 -28.88
C LYS A 43 -9.50 -13.00 -29.69
N MET A 44 -10.64 -13.46 -30.16
CA MET A 44 -11.66 -12.58 -30.76
C MET A 44 -12.42 -11.89 -29.61
N MET A 45 -12.48 -10.57 -29.64
CA MET A 45 -13.23 -9.79 -28.65
C MET A 45 -13.51 -8.38 -29.16
N ASP A 46 -14.42 -7.69 -28.49
CA ASP A 46 -14.55 -6.25 -28.63
C ASP A 46 -13.45 -5.58 -27.79
N TYR A 47 -12.42 -5.07 -28.46
CA TYR A 47 -11.24 -4.48 -27.81
C TYR A 47 -11.59 -3.24 -26.97
N GLY A 48 -12.52 -2.42 -27.45
CA GLY A 48 -12.96 -1.24 -26.71
C GLY A 48 -13.59 -1.59 -25.38
N LYS A 49 -14.48 -2.59 -25.39
CA LYS A 49 -15.11 -3.10 -24.17
C LYS A 49 -14.10 -3.74 -23.24
N PHE A 50 -13.20 -4.56 -23.77
CA PHE A 50 -12.13 -5.20 -23.00
C PHE A 50 -11.23 -4.16 -22.31
N LYS A 51 -10.82 -3.13 -23.05
CA LYS A 51 -9.99 -2.05 -22.52
C LYS A 51 -10.70 -1.28 -21.40
N TYR A 52 -11.97 -0.99 -21.58
CA TYR A 52 -12.78 -0.30 -20.58
C TYR A 52 -12.90 -1.12 -19.29
N GLU A 53 -13.22 -2.40 -19.40
CA GLU A 53 -13.34 -3.31 -18.26
C GLU A 53 -12.00 -3.50 -17.53
N ALA A 54 -10.89 -3.59 -18.28
CA ALA A 54 -9.55 -3.70 -17.70
C ALA A 54 -9.16 -2.44 -16.91
N GLU A 55 -9.47 -1.24 -17.44
CA GLU A 55 -9.24 0.01 -16.74
C GLU A 55 -10.11 0.12 -15.49
N ARG A 56 -11.37 -0.27 -15.58
CA ARG A 56 -12.30 -0.27 -14.45
C ARG A 56 -11.80 -1.18 -13.33
N ALA A 57 -11.40 -2.41 -13.66
CA ALA A 57 -10.84 -3.36 -12.70
C ALA A 57 -9.56 -2.81 -12.05
N ARG A 58 -8.70 -2.15 -12.82
CA ARG A 58 -7.47 -1.52 -12.33
C ARG A 58 -7.77 -0.38 -11.36
N ARG A 59 -8.78 0.45 -11.67
CA ARG A 59 -9.21 1.54 -10.77
C ARG A 59 -9.77 1.01 -9.45
N GLU A 60 -10.60 -0.02 -9.51
CA GLU A 60 -11.15 -0.66 -8.31
C GLU A 60 -10.07 -1.29 -7.45
N ALA A 61 -9.11 -1.99 -8.07
CA ALA A 61 -7.95 -2.56 -7.38
C ALA A 61 -7.10 -1.48 -6.69
N ARG A 62 -6.90 -0.35 -7.38
CA ARG A 62 -6.15 0.78 -6.82
C ARG A 62 -6.87 1.43 -5.64
N LYS A 63 -8.20 1.54 -5.69
CA LYS A 63 -9.01 2.05 -4.57
C LYS A 63 -8.97 1.14 -3.35
N LYS A 64 -8.92 -0.16 -3.56
CA LYS A 64 -8.85 -1.17 -2.49
C LYS A 64 -7.44 -1.31 -1.91
N GLN A 65 -6.42 -0.84 -2.63
CA GLN A 65 -5.04 -0.93 -2.16
C GLN A 65 -4.83 0.02 -0.99
N HIS A 66 -4.47 -0.54 0.17
CA HIS A 66 -4.13 0.24 1.34
C HIS A 66 -2.79 0.95 1.13
N THR A 67 -2.81 2.29 1.22
CA THR A 67 -1.59 3.09 1.16
C THR A 67 -1.09 3.31 2.58
N ILE A 68 0.09 2.77 2.89
CA ILE A 68 0.74 2.98 4.18
C ILE A 68 1.21 4.44 4.26
N ARG A 69 0.72 5.15 5.27
CA ARG A 69 1.12 6.53 5.54
C ARG A 69 1.89 6.60 6.84
N VAL A 70 2.73 7.61 6.99
CA VAL A 70 3.42 7.91 8.25
C VAL A 70 2.65 9.03 8.94
N LYS A 71 2.09 8.72 10.11
CA LYS A 71 1.38 9.68 10.95
C LYS A 71 2.28 10.13 12.10
N GLU A 72 2.33 11.43 12.36
CA GLU A 72 3.15 11.97 13.42
C GLU A 72 2.35 12.18 14.69
N VAL A 73 2.90 11.77 15.82
CA VAL A 73 2.38 12.07 17.15
C VAL A 73 3.48 12.75 17.96
N LYS A 74 3.21 13.93 18.47
CA LYS A 74 4.17 14.77 19.19
C LYS A 74 4.01 14.65 20.69
N PHE A 75 5.14 14.48 21.39
CA PHE A 75 5.22 14.39 22.85
C PHE A 75 6.17 15.46 23.40
N ARG A 76 6.08 15.67 24.69
CA ARG A 76 7.01 16.53 25.45
C ARG A 76 7.53 15.76 26.66
N PRO A 77 8.75 16.04 27.15
CA PRO A 77 9.30 15.32 28.32
C PRO A 77 8.44 15.42 29.57
N GLY A 78 7.76 16.56 29.78
CA GLY A 78 6.89 16.79 30.94
C GLY A 78 5.40 16.62 30.63
N ILE A 79 5.04 15.70 29.73
CA ILE A 79 3.66 15.49 29.31
C ILE A 79 2.76 15.04 30.48
N GLU A 80 1.58 15.66 30.58
CA GLU A 80 0.57 15.29 31.58
C GLU A 80 -0.08 13.95 31.25
N ALA A 81 -0.56 13.25 32.29
CA ALA A 81 -1.12 11.91 32.13
C ALA A 81 -2.31 11.85 31.14
N HIS A 82 -3.19 12.86 31.19
CA HIS A 82 -4.36 12.93 30.30
C HIS A 82 -3.93 13.12 28.83
N ASP A 83 -3.04 14.05 28.58
CA ASP A 83 -2.51 14.31 27.23
C ASP A 83 -1.72 13.10 26.70
N TYR A 84 -0.96 12.45 27.55
CA TYR A 84 -0.23 11.22 27.24
C TYR A 84 -1.20 10.12 26.78
N SER A 85 -2.25 9.84 27.55
CA SER A 85 -3.24 8.82 27.22
C SER A 85 -3.94 9.13 25.89
N PHE A 86 -4.27 10.38 25.64
CA PHE A 86 -4.91 10.83 24.41
C PHE A 86 -4.01 10.59 23.20
N LYS A 87 -2.75 10.96 23.30
CA LYS A 87 -1.77 10.78 22.19
C LYS A 87 -1.43 9.32 21.94
N VAL A 88 -1.29 8.51 22.98
CA VAL A 88 -1.09 7.06 22.84
C VAL A 88 -2.31 6.42 22.19
N GLY A 89 -3.51 6.85 22.54
CA GLY A 89 -4.73 6.42 21.86
C GLY A 89 -4.75 6.71 20.36
N HIS A 90 -4.28 7.88 19.96
CA HIS A 90 -4.12 8.24 18.54
C HIS A 90 -3.09 7.32 17.85
N ALA A 91 -1.95 7.08 18.48
CA ALA A 91 -0.92 6.20 17.93
C ALA A 91 -1.44 4.77 17.76
N LYS A 92 -2.18 4.25 18.74
CA LYS A 92 -2.82 2.94 18.65
C LYS A 92 -3.77 2.84 17.45
N ARG A 93 -4.62 3.85 17.29
CA ARG A 93 -5.56 3.90 16.16
C ARG A 93 -4.85 3.91 14.82
N PHE A 94 -3.79 4.71 14.66
CA PHE A 94 -3.01 4.77 13.44
C PHE A 94 -2.36 3.42 13.10
N LEU A 95 -1.83 2.72 14.09
CA LEU A 95 -1.26 1.39 13.92
C LEU A 95 -2.33 0.35 13.56
N GLU A 96 -3.51 0.42 14.18
CA GLU A 96 -4.65 -0.46 13.85
C GLU A 96 -5.12 -0.27 12.42
N GLU A 97 -5.06 0.96 11.90
CA GLU A 97 -5.37 1.29 10.51
C GLU A 97 -4.28 0.86 9.52
N GLY A 98 -3.17 0.30 10.00
CA GLY A 98 -2.06 -0.15 9.18
C GLY A 98 -1.06 0.93 8.80
N ASN A 99 -1.08 2.07 9.45
CA ASN A 99 -0.15 3.17 9.22
C ASN A 99 1.08 3.05 10.12
N LYS A 100 2.18 3.67 9.68
CA LYS A 100 3.35 3.87 10.52
C LYS A 100 3.16 5.12 11.38
N VAL A 101 3.73 5.14 12.55
CA VAL A 101 3.67 6.28 13.47
C VAL A 101 5.07 6.81 13.70
N LYS A 102 5.25 8.10 13.45
CA LYS A 102 6.47 8.81 13.83
C LYS A 102 6.23 9.44 15.21
N LEU A 103 6.91 8.91 16.22
CA LEU A 103 6.90 9.48 17.56
C LEU A 103 7.93 10.59 17.62
N THR A 104 7.49 11.80 17.88
CA THR A 104 8.33 12.99 17.91
C THR A 104 8.35 13.57 19.31
N MET A 105 9.53 13.67 19.92
CA MET A 105 9.74 14.28 21.23
C MET A 105 10.32 15.66 21.04
N MET A 106 9.61 16.69 21.49
CA MET A 106 10.04 18.08 21.37
C MET A 106 10.62 18.57 22.70
N PHE A 107 11.88 19.02 22.66
CA PHE A 107 12.56 19.61 23.81
C PHE A 107 12.54 21.13 23.71
N ARG A 108 12.26 21.80 24.83
CA ARG A 108 12.25 23.25 24.92
C ARG A 108 13.25 23.71 25.99
N GLY A 109 13.99 24.78 25.69
CA GLY A 109 14.91 25.40 26.62
C GLY A 109 15.97 24.43 27.13
N ARG A 110 16.09 24.31 28.45
CA ARG A 110 17.10 23.46 29.12
C ARG A 110 16.81 21.96 29.00
N GLN A 111 15.62 21.57 28.56
CA GLN A 111 15.27 20.16 28.37
C GLN A 111 16.17 19.44 27.36
N VAL A 112 16.74 20.18 26.40
CA VAL A 112 17.70 19.66 25.42
C VAL A 112 18.94 19.03 26.08
N THR A 113 19.33 19.51 27.26
CA THR A 113 20.46 18.96 28.00
C THR A 113 20.13 17.67 28.75
N HIS A 114 18.87 17.27 28.76
CA HIS A 114 18.35 16.06 29.42
C HIS A 114 17.59 15.18 28.47
N PRO A 115 18.23 14.62 27.42
CA PRO A 115 17.55 13.76 26.46
C PRO A 115 17.01 12.47 27.08
N GLU A 116 17.54 12.03 28.20
CA GLU A 116 17.09 10.85 28.96
C GLU A 116 15.60 10.95 29.36
N LEU A 117 15.11 12.16 29.65
CA LEU A 117 13.70 12.37 30.00
C LEU A 117 12.77 12.05 28.82
N GLY A 118 13.19 12.42 27.62
CA GLY A 118 12.46 12.08 26.39
C GLY A 118 12.52 10.59 26.09
N LEU A 119 13.67 9.97 26.29
CA LEU A 119 13.83 8.52 26.10
C LEU A 119 12.93 7.72 27.04
N GLU A 120 12.78 8.16 28.30
CA GLU A 120 11.86 7.52 29.25
C GLU A 120 10.41 7.55 28.75
N VAL A 121 9.96 8.69 28.26
CA VAL A 121 8.61 8.83 27.71
C VAL A 121 8.43 7.94 26.47
N LEU A 122 9.39 7.92 25.55
CA LEU A 122 9.33 7.07 24.36
C LEU A 122 9.36 5.58 24.71
N ALA A 123 10.14 5.17 25.69
CA ALA A 123 10.17 3.80 26.19
C ALA A 123 8.80 3.37 26.75
N ARG A 124 8.16 4.26 27.50
CA ARG A 124 6.79 4.03 28.03
C ARG A 124 5.76 3.92 26.91
N VAL A 125 5.86 4.78 25.90
CA VAL A 125 4.98 4.71 24.72
C VAL A 125 5.16 3.37 23.99
N MET A 126 6.40 2.92 23.84
CA MET A 126 6.69 1.64 23.19
C MET A 126 6.12 0.45 23.97
N GLU A 127 6.15 0.48 25.29
CA GLU A 127 5.48 -0.54 26.11
C GLU A 127 3.98 -0.55 25.85
N ASP A 128 3.36 0.63 25.80
CA ASP A 128 1.91 0.75 25.56
C ASP A 128 1.51 0.33 24.15
N LEU A 129 2.42 0.40 23.18
CA LEU A 129 2.16 0.05 21.77
C LEU A 129 2.65 -1.36 21.39
N GLN A 130 3.26 -2.11 22.28
CA GLN A 130 3.93 -3.38 21.96
C GLN A 130 3.03 -4.43 21.31
N GLU A 131 1.74 -4.41 21.59
CA GLU A 131 0.75 -5.34 21.00
C GLU A 131 0.35 -4.96 19.58
N LEU A 132 0.52 -3.70 19.19
CA LEU A 132 0.06 -3.14 17.91
C LEU A 132 1.19 -2.77 16.96
N GLY A 133 2.38 -2.52 17.47
CA GLY A 133 3.49 -2.03 16.67
C GLY A 133 4.85 -2.46 17.16
N LYS A 134 5.84 -2.26 16.29
CA LYS A 134 7.25 -2.55 16.55
C LYS A 134 8.10 -1.38 16.09
N ALA A 135 9.13 -1.05 16.87
CA ALA A 135 10.09 -0.02 16.50
C ALA A 135 10.84 -0.40 15.21
N GLU A 136 10.78 0.46 14.21
CA GLU A 136 11.54 0.30 12.97
C GLU A 136 12.88 1.01 13.03
N SER A 137 12.99 2.03 13.87
CA SER A 137 14.23 2.78 14.08
C SER A 137 14.46 3.07 15.57
N GLN A 138 15.72 3.27 15.93
CA GLN A 138 16.07 3.72 17.26
C GLN A 138 15.77 5.22 17.40
N PRO A 139 15.47 5.72 18.63
CA PRO A 139 15.32 7.15 18.84
C PRO A 139 16.58 7.91 18.41
N SER A 140 16.41 8.93 17.62
CA SER A 140 17.48 9.75 17.05
C SER A 140 17.22 11.21 17.34
N MET A 141 18.26 11.91 17.83
CA MET A 141 18.19 13.32 18.18
C MET A 141 18.69 14.20 17.02
N GLU A 142 17.86 15.11 16.57
CA GLU A 142 18.21 16.13 15.59
C GLU A 142 17.87 17.51 16.15
N GLY A 143 18.89 18.28 16.55
CA GLY A 143 18.67 19.56 17.17
C GLY A 143 17.89 19.43 18.47
N ARG A 144 16.68 19.99 18.51
CA ARG A 144 15.80 19.96 19.69
C ARG A 144 14.67 18.92 19.58
N VAL A 145 14.77 18.02 18.62
CA VAL A 145 13.73 17.04 18.34
C VAL A 145 14.35 15.64 18.34
N MET A 146 13.71 14.76 19.07
CA MET A 146 14.04 13.33 19.07
C MET A 146 12.89 12.60 18.37
N SER A 147 13.20 11.71 17.47
CA SER A 147 12.17 10.97 16.74
C SER A 147 12.49 9.49 16.55
N MET A 148 11.45 8.69 16.42
CA MET A 148 11.55 7.29 16.07
C MET A 148 10.33 6.86 15.26
N ILE A 149 10.47 5.81 14.49
CA ILE A 149 9.38 5.25 13.66
C ILE A 149 8.93 3.93 14.26
N VAL A 150 7.62 3.78 14.38
CA VAL A 150 6.95 2.55 14.80
C VAL A 150 6.11 2.03 13.64
N GLY A 151 6.32 0.79 13.24
CA GLY A 151 5.53 0.14 12.21
C GLY A 151 4.46 -0.76 12.81
N PRO A 152 3.34 -0.98 12.08
CA PRO A 152 2.31 -1.91 12.53
C PRO A 152 2.83 -3.35 12.47
N LEU A 153 2.40 -4.19 13.43
CA LEU A 153 2.74 -5.62 13.44
C LEU A 153 2.05 -6.38 12.30
N LYS A 154 0.88 -5.91 11.92
CA LYS A 154 0.10 -6.45 10.80
C LYS A 154 0.22 -5.50 9.63
N ALA A 155 1.00 -5.91 8.66
CA ALA A 155 1.11 -5.19 7.40
C ALA A 155 -0.11 -5.46 6.49
#